data_8e0299f94ebe6c21160893c749ad9746
#
_entry.id   8e0299f94ebe6c21160893c749ad9746
#
_cell.length_a   1.000
_cell.length_b   1.000
_cell.length_c   1.000
_cell.angle_alpha   90.00
_cell.angle_beta   90.00
_cell.angle_gamma   90.00
#
_symmetry.space_group_name_H-M   'P 1'
#
loop_
_entity.id
_entity.type
_entity.pdbx_description
1 polymer ?
#
loop_
_entity_poly.entity_id
_entity_poly.type
_entity_poly.pdbx_seq_one_letter_code
_entity_poly.pdbx_strand_id
1 'polypeptide(L)'
;MKIYIASPISGLTSEEVFSYYDDIERKLRLCGMKPYSPMTAKHYLRGEMTMNPHGYTHPTSTGHAIYKRDKWMLSNSDVVFVNLLNSATISIGCMFELAWADMLGKHIVVVSNGEPPYNHAFIKQAADIIFTSLDDALEYLQELAHCDFVS
;
A
#
# COMPACT_ATOMS: atom_id res chain seq x y z
N MET A 1 3.79 -15.65 3.31
CA MET A 1 4.39 -14.43 2.74
C MET A 1 3.67 -13.21 3.30
N LYS A 2 4.39 -12.18 3.72
CA LYS A 2 3.87 -10.92 4.25
C LYS A 2 3.88 -9.87 3.16
N ILE A 3 2.79 -9.10 3.03
CA ILE A 3 2.67 -8.06 2.03
C ILE A 3 2.21 -6.75 2.67
N TYR A 4 2.91 -5.66 2.38
CA TYR A 4 2.50 -4.30 2.76
C TYR A 4 1.74 -3.66 1.60
N ILE A 5 0.60 -3.03 1.90
CA ILE A 5 -0.26 -2.39 0.91
C ILE A 5 -0.11 -0.88 1.03
N ALA A 6 0.34 -0.22 -0.02
CA ALA A 6 0.42 1.22 -0.14
C ALA A 6 -0.58 1.73 -1.17
N SER A 7 -1.38 2.74 -0.81
CA SER A 7 -2.32 3.39 -1.73
C SER A 7 -2.62 4.81 -1.26
N PRO A 8 -2.82 5.77 -2.15
CA PRO A 8 -3.23 7.12 -1.77
C PRO A 8 -4.57 7.09 -1.02
N ILE A 9 -4.62 7.70 0.16
CA ILE A 9 -5.81 7.75 1.01
C ILE A 9 -6.26 9.16 1.37
N SER A 10 -5.36 10.13 1.30
CA SER A 10 -5.70 11.52 1.64
C SER A 10 -6.75 12.08 0.68
N GLY A 11 -7.75 12.74 1.24
CA GLY A 11 -8.84 13.36 0.47
C GLY A 11 -10.00 12.41 0.16
N LEU A 12 -9.87 11.11 0.42
CA LEU A 12 -10.96 10.14 0.30
C LEU A 12 -11.81 10.12 1.58
N THR A 13 -13.05 9.68 1.45
CA THR A 13 -13.91 9.41 2.61
C THR A 13 -13.39 8.19 3.38
N SER A 14 -13.72 8.13 4.65
CA SER A 14 -13.43 6.96 5.48
C SER A 14 -14.02 5.68 4.88
N GLU A 15 -15.26 5.74 4.39
CA GLU A 15 -15.95 4.60 3.78
C GLU A 15 -15.18 4.09 2.55
N GLU A 16 -14.76 4.97 1.65
CA GLU A 16 -13.98 4.60 0.46
C GLU A 16 -12.67 3.92 0.84
N VAL A 17 -11.94 4.49 1.80
CA VAL A 17 -10.65 3.97 2.24
C VAL A 17 -10.79 2.61 2.91
N PHE A 18 -11.68 2.47 3.89
CA PHE A 18 -11.87 1.20 4.60
C PHE A 18 -12.44 0.12 3.70
N SER A 19 -13.39 0.45 2.82
CA SER A 19 -13.95 -0.50 1.85
C SER A 19 -12.87 -1.04 0.92
N TYR A 20 -12.00 -0.16 0.40
CA TYR A 20 -10.88 -0.55 -0.44
C TYR A 20 -9.91 -1.50 0.28
N TYR A 21 -9.42 -1.11 1.46
CA TYR A 21 -8.45 -1.92 2.19
C TYR A 21 -9.05 -3.24 2.69
N ASP A 22 -10.29 -3.24 3.18
CA ASP A 22 -10.99 -4.45 3.62
C ASP A 22 -11.12 -5.45 2.46
N ASP A 23 -11.44 -5.00 1.24
CA ASP A 23 -11.54 -5.86 0.06
C ASP A 23 -10.18 -6.41 -0.38
N ILE A 24 -9.16 -5.56 -0.52
CA ILE A 24 -7.81 -5.98 -0.90
C ILE A 24 -7.23 -6.94 0.14
N GLU A 25 -7.32 -6.62 1.42
CA GLU A 25 -6.82 -7.48 2.48
C GLU A 25 -7.52 -8.85 2.47
N ARG A 26 -8.84 -8.86 2.27
CA ARG A 26 -9.61 -10.11 2.15
C ARG A 26 -9.11 -10.96 0.97
N LYS A 27 -8.95 -10.36 -0.21
CA LYS A 27 -8.44 -11.05 -1.41
C LYS A 27 -7.04 -11.63 -1.18
N LEU A 28 -6.13 -10.86 -0.61
CA LEU A 28 -4.77 -11.30 -0.33
C LEU A 28 -4.73 -12.42 0.72
N ARG A 29 -5.59 -12.38 1.76
CA ARG A 29 -5.70 -13.47 2.74
C ARG A 29 -6.20 -14.76 2.10
N LEU A 30 -7.17 -14.67 1.18
CA LEU A 30 -7.65 -15.84 0.42
C LEU A 30 -6.54 -16.46 -0.46
N CYS A 31 -5.58 -15.65 -0.90
CA CYS A 31 -4.39 -16.11 -1.62
C CYS A 31 -3.28 -16.66 -0.72
N GLY A 32 -3.48 -16.74 0.60
CA GLY A 32 -2.47 -17.23 1.55
C GLY A 32 -1.45 -16.18 2.00
N MET A 33 -1.62 -14.92 1.64
CA MET A 33 -0.77 -13.83 2.10
C MET A 33 -1.22 -13.26 3.45
N LYS A 34 -0.29 -12.64 4.16
CA LYS A 34 -0.56 -11.88 5.39
C LYS A 34 -0.42 -10.38 5.08
N PRO A 35 -1.54 -9.66 4.84
CA PRO A 35 -1.48 -8.25 4.51
C PRO A 35 -1.25 -7.37 5.74
N TYR A 36 -0.50 -6.29 5.54
CA TYR A 36 -0.37 -5.14 6.40
C TYR A 36 -0.81 -3.89 5.63
N SER A 37 -1.57 -3.03 6.25
CA SER A 37 -2.04 -1.79 5.64
C SER A 37 -1.83 -0.58 6.55
N PRO A 38 -1.75 0.64 5.99
CA PRO A 38 -1.67 1.86 6.78
C PRO A 38 -2.93 2.12 7.63
N MET A 39 -3.98 1.33 7.42
CA MET A 39 -5.21 1.41 8.22
C MET A 39 -5.13 0.61 9.53
N THR A 40 -4.04 -0.12 9.76
CA THR A 40 -3.79 -0.81 11.02
C THR A 40 -3.82 0.19 12.19
N ALA A 41 -4.57 -0.16 13.25
CA ALA A 41 -4.81 0.67 14.44
C ALA A 41 -5.54 1.99 14.19
N LYS A 42 -6.28 2.11 13.08
CA LYS A 42 -7.08 3.28 12.72
C LYS A 42 -8.59 3.01 12.65
N HIS A 43 -9.06 1.90 13.19
CA HIS A 43 -10.49 1.52 13.11
C HIS A 43 -11.45 2.55 13.72
N TYR A 44 -10.98 3.36 14.67
CA TYR A 44 -11.77 4.46 15.25
C TYR A 44 -12.05 5.60 14.27
N LEU A 45 -11.34 5.66 13.12
CA LEU A 45 -11.60 6.63 12.05
C LEU A 45 -12.73 6.19 11.11
N ARG A 46 -13.32 5.02 11.32
CA ARG A 46 -14.53 4.62 10.58
C ARG A 46 -15.65 5.59 10.91
N GLY A 47 -16.24 6.19 9.88
CA GLY A 47 -17.26 7.23 10.02
C GLY A 47 -16.77 8.68 9.87
N GLU A 48 -15.45 8.89 9.76
CA GLU A 48 -14.91 10.19 9.36
C GLU A 48 -15.33 10.51 7.92
N MET A 49 -15.69 11.78 7.68
CA MET A 49 -16.14 12.17 6.33
C MET A 49 -14.99 12.17 5.32
N THR A 50 -13.80 12.57 5.75
CA THR A 50 -12.62 12.67 4.87
C THR A 50 -11.36 12.28 5.64
N MET A 51 -10.52 11.46 5.01
CA MET A 51 -9.22 11.11 5.58
C MET A 51 -8.22 12.25 5.36
N ASN A 52 -7.55 12.64 6.44
CA ASN A 52 -6.56 13.72 6.42
C ASN A 52 -5.13 13.14 6.54
N PRO A 53 -4.12 13.77 5.92
CA PRO A 53 -2.73 13.35 6.02
C PRO A 53 -2.11 13.66 7.40
N HIS A 54 -2.73 14.54 8.18
CA HIS A 54 -2.24 14.99 9.49
C HIS A 54 -3.39 15.54 10.34
N GLY A 55 -3.08 15.93 11.57
CA GLY A 55 -4.05 16.61 12.47
C GLY A 55 -4.79 15.67 13.43
N TYR A 56 -4.50 14.37 13.40
CA TYR A 56 -5.05 13.43 14.36
C TYR A 56 -4.29 13.51 15.69
N THR A 57 -5.03 13.57 16.80
CA THR A 57 -4.47 13.63 18.18
C THR A 57 -4.40 12.27 18.87
N HIS A 58 -5.09 11.26 18.34
CA HIS A 58 -5.04 9.93 18.91
C HIS A 58 -3.60 9.39 18.86
N PRO A 59 -3.06 8.79 19.94
CA PRO A 59 -1.65 8.35 20.01
C PRO A 59 -1.20 7.47 18.84
N THR A 60 -2.08 6.64 18.29
CA THR A 60 -1.77 5.75 17.16
C THR A 60 -1.82 6.44 15.79
N SER A 61 -2.28 7.67 15.72
CA SER A 61 -2.47 8.42 14.47
C SER A 61 -1.82 9.81 14.48
N THR A 62 -0.92 10.07 15.41
CA THR A 62 0.00 11.21 15.25
C THR A 62 0.89 10.97 14.03
N GLY A 63 1.33 12.03 13.36
CA GLY A 63 2.19 11.91 12.18
C GLY A 63 3.44 11.05 12.46
N HIS A 64 4.03 11.20 13.65
CA HIS A 64 5.18 10.39 14.06
C HIS A 64 4.82 8.90 14.21
N ALA A 65 3.70 8.59 14.86
CA ALA A 65 3.26 7.20 15.05
C ALA A 65 2.93 6.51 13.73
N ILE A 66 2.26 7.21 12.81
CA ILE A 66 1.96 6.72 11.46
C ILE A 66 3.27 6.41 10.72
N TYR A 67 4.17 7.39 10.62
CA TYR A 67 5.45 7.25 9.92
C TYR A 67 6.26 6.05 10.45
N LYS A 68 6.39 5.92 11.76
CA LYS A 68 7.18 4.83 12.38
C LYS A 68 6.54 3.47 12.20
N ARG A 69 5.23 3.39 12.40
CA ARG A 69 4.48 2.13 12.25
C ARG A 69 4.47 1.64 10.81
N ASP A 70 4.17 2.52 9.86
CA ASP A 70 4.08 2.14 8.46
C ASP A 70 5.45 1.69 7.94
N LYS A 71 6.52 2.40 8.29
CA LYS A 71 7.89 1.98 7.99
C LYS A 71 8.24 0.64 8.64
N TRP A 72 7.84 0.41 9.90
CA TRP A 72 8.08 -0.86 10.59
C TRP A 72 7.32 -2.03 9.93
N MET A 73 6.05 -1.84 9.59
CA MET A 73 5.27 -2.87 8.92
C MET A 73 5.84 -3.20 7.53
N LEU A 74 6.19 -2.19 6.76
CA LEU A 74 6.82 -2.35 5.45
C LEU A 74 8.17 -3.10 5.57
N SER A 75 9.02 -2.73 6.51
CA SER A 75 10.32 -3.39 6.70
C SER A 75 10.20 -4.86 7.09
N ASN A 76 9.10 -5.25 7.74
CA ASN A 76 8.78 -6.63 8.11
C ASN A 76 7.96 -7.40 7.05
N SER A 77 7.74 -6.82 5.89
CA SER A 77 7.05 -7.47 4.77
C SER A 77 8.04 -8.03 3.75
N ASP A 78 7.63 -9.03 3.01
CA ASP A 78 8.41 -9.63 1.92
C ASP A 78 8.15 -8.88 0.62
N VAL A 79 6.90 -8.51 0.39
CA VAL A 79 6.39 -7.82 -0.79
C VAL A 79 5.80 -6.47 -0.41
N VAL A 80 5.96 -5.48 -1.27
CA VAL A 80 5.27 -4.18 -1.16
C VAL A 80 4.42 -3.98 -2.41
N PHE A 81 3.12 -3.88 -2.20
CA PHE A 81 2.12 -3.67 -3.24
C PHE A 81 1.67 -2.22 -3.24
N VAL A 82 1.95 -1.49 -4.31
CA VAL A 82 1.67 -0.06 -4.44
C VAL A 82 0.61 0.17 -5.51
N ASN A 83 -0.60 0.51 -5.12
CA ASN A 83 -1.68 0.82 -6.04
C ASN A 83 -1.84 2.33 -6.20
N LEU A 84 -1.47 2.85 -7.37
CA LEU A 84 -1.51 4.27 -7.72
C LEU A 84 -2.67 4.62 -8.68
N LEU A 85 -3.58 3.69 -8.94
CA LEU A 85 -4.77 3.97 -9.73
C LEU A 85 -5.70 4.94 -8.99
N ASN A 86 -6.44 5.72 -9.75
CA ASN A 86 -7.51 6.61 -9.25
C ASN A 86 -7.06 7.74 -8.32
N SER A 87 -5.79 8.13 -8.36
CA SER A 87 -5.31 9.29 -7.62
C SER A 87 -4.88 10.41 -8.57
N ALA A 88 -5.52 11.56 -8.43
CA ALA A 88 -5.23 12.76 -9.22
C ALA A 88 -4.04 13.57 -8.71
N THR A 89 -3.58 13.29 -7.49
CA THR A 89 -2.48 14.01 -6.83
C THR A 89 -1.44 13.04 -6.29
N ILE A 90 -0.18 13.49 -6.25
CA ILE A 90 0.91 12.67 -5.71
C ILE A 90 0.71 12.44 -4.20
N SER A 91 0.72 11.19 -3.81
CA SER A 91 0.78 10.78 -2.41
C SER A 91 2.24 10.76 -1.96
N ILE A 92 2.62 11.70 -1.11
CA ILE A 92 3.94 11.74 -0.50
C ILE A 92 4.22 10.46 0.30
N GLY A 93 3.22 9.97 1.05
CA GLY A 93 3.34 8.73 1.81
C GLY A 93 3.69 7.53 0.93
N CYS A 94 2.96 7.32 -0.16
CA CYS A 94 3.25 6.25 -1.11
C CYS A 94 4.66 6.37 -1.74
N MET A 95 5.13 7.58 -2.00
CA MET A 95 6.47 7.79 -2.54
C MET A 95 7.56 7.44 -1.51
N PHE A 96 7.37 7.78 -0.24
CA PHE A 96 8.26 7.34 0.84
C PHE A 96 8.26 5.82 0.99
N GLU A 97 7.10 5.19 0.96
CA GLU A 97 6.94 3.74 1.07
C GLU A 97 7.61 3.00 -0.08
N LEU A 98 7.46 3.50 -1.32
CA LEU A 98 8.15 2.97 -2.49
C LEU A 98 9.68 3.07 -2.34
N ALA A 99 10.18 4.22 -1.91
CA ALA A 99 11.62 4.43 -1.70
C ALA A 99 12.18 3.56 -0.56
N TRP A 100 11.45 3.39 0.55
CA TRP A 100 11.87 2.48 1.61
C TRP A 100 11.91 1.03 1.13
N ALA A 101 10.91 0.61 0.34
CA ALA A 101 10.84 -0.73 -0.20
C ALA A 101 12.03 -1.04 -1.10
N ASP A 102 12.38 -0.14 -2.00
CA ASP A 102 13.55 -0.26 -2.88
C ASP A 102 14.86 -0.34 -2.08
N MET A 103 15.08 0.58 -1.14
CA MET A 103 16.26 0.57 -0.27
C MET A 103 16.40 -0.70 0.57
N LEU A 104 15.28 -1.32 0.95
CA LEU A 104 15.24 -2.55 1.76
C LEU A 104 15.26 -3.82 0.92
N GLY A 105 15.34 -3.70 -0.41
CA GLY A 105 15.36 -4.84 -1.33
C GLY A 105 14.08 -5.67 -1.28
N LYS A 106 12.92 -5.04 -1.09
CA LYS A 106 11.63 -5.72 -1.11
C LYS A 106 11.21 -6.01 -2.55
N HIS A 107 10.41 -7.06 -2.74
CA HIS A 107 9.76 -7.26 -4.04
C HIS A 107 8.62 -6.26 -4.20
N ILE A 108 8.72 -5.39 -5.23
CA ILE A 108 7.83 -4.23 -5.39
C ILE A 108 6.92 -4.43 -6.59
N VAL A 109 5.63 -4.54 -6.33
CA VAL A 109 4.58 -4.64 -7.34
C VAL A 109 3.79 -3.33 -7.37
N VAL A 110 3.83 -2.63 -8.49
CA VAL A 110 3.12 -1.37 -8.69
C VAL A 110 1.95 -1.57 -9.64
N VAL A 111 0.81 -0.94 -9.34
CA VAL A 111 -0.31 -0.80 -10.28
C VAL A 111 -0.44 0.68 -10.64
N SER A 112 -0.28 0.99 -11.92
CA SER A 112 -0.33 2.36 -12.44
C SER A 112 -0.68 2.35 -13.92
N ASN A 113 -1.46 3.32 -14.36
CA ASN A 113 -1.73 3.52 -15.78
C ASN A 113 -0.57 4.23 -16.54
N GLY A 114 0.50 4.59 -15.81
CA GLY A 114 1.66 5.27 -16.40
C GLY A 114 1.45 6.74 -16.76
N GLU A 115 0.29 7.29 -16.41
CA GLU A 115 -0.06 8.68 -16.68
C GLU A 115 0.30 9.60 -15.50
N PRO A 116 0.38 10.93 -15.72
CA PRO A 116 0.55 11.87 -14.61
C PRO A 116 -0.51 11.67 -13.52
N PRO A 117 -0.14 11.86 -12.25
CA PRO A 117 1.15 12.35 -11.75
C PRO A 117 2.20 11.25 -11.53
N TYR A 118 1.90 9.98 -11.77
CA TYR A 118 2.75 8.83 -11.46
C TYR A 118 3.57 8.28 -12.63
N ASN A 119 3.81 9.10 -13.65
CA ASN A 119 4.65 8.73 -14.81
C ASN A 119 6.15 9.00 -14.60
N HIS A 120 6.58 9.31 -13.38
CA HIS A 120 7.95 9.67 -13.06
C HIS A 120 8.92 8.49 -13.19
N ALA A 121 10.13 8.77 -13.70
CA ALA A 121 11.15 7.75 -13.95
C ALA A 121 11.54 6.96 -12.70
N PHE A 122 11.57 7.58 -11.51
CA PHE A 122 11.94 6.90 -10.27
C PHE A 122 10.94 5.81 -9.86
N ILE A 123 9.65 6.00 -10.14
CA ILE A 123 8.63 4.97 -9.91
C ILE A 123 8.93 3.75 -10.77
N LYS A 124 9.25 3.99 -12.06
CA LYS A 124 9.57 2.92 -13.01
C LYS A 124 10.85 2.17 -12.68
N GLN A 125 11.83 2.85 -12.08
CA GLN A 125 13.10 2.21 -11.68
C GLN A 125 13.00 1.46 -10.35
N ALA A 126 12.19 1.94 -9.40
CA ALA A 126 12.02 1.29 -8.11
C ALA A 126 11.11 0.05 -8.16
N ALA A 127 10.17 0.00 -9.10
CA ALA A 127 9.26 -1.13 -9.24
C ALA A 127 9.95 -2.34 -9.89
N ASP A 128 9.79 -3.53 -9.31
CA ASP A 128 10.20 -4.78 -9.96
C ASP A 128 9.24 -5.14 -11.09
N ILE A 129 7.96 -4.87 -10.90
CA ILE A 129 6.92 -5.12 -11.91
C ILE A 129 5.83 -4.05 -11.84
N ILE A 130 5.33 -3.63 -12.99
CA ILE A 130 4.25 -2.65 -13.10
C ILE A 130 3.10 -3.27 -13.90
N PHE A 131 1.94 -3.29 -13.28
CA PHE A 131 0.67 -3.66 -13.92
C PHE A 131 -0.17 -2.41 -14.20
N THR A 132 -0.98 -2.47 -15.24
CA THR A 132 -1.99 -1.45 -15.55
C THR A 132 -3.39 -1.82 -15.04
N SER A 133 -3.57 -3.07 -14.61
CA SER A 133 -4.80 -3.63 -14.07
C SER A 133 -4.58 -4.13 -12.65
N LEU A 134 -5.53 -3.81 -11.77
CA LEU A 134 -5.52 -4.31 -10.39
C LEU A 134 -5.72 -5.83 -10.36
N ASP A 135 -6.60 -6.36 -11.20
CA ASP A 135 -6.90 -7.79 -11.23
C ASP A 135 -5.68 -8.60 -11.67
N ASP A 136 -4.94 -8.15 -12.70
CA ASP A 136 -3.72 -8.82 -13.14
C ASP A 136 -2.63 -8.81 -12.05
N ALA A 137 -2.53 -7.71 -11.32
CA ALA A 137 -1.59 -7.63 -10.20
C ALA A 137 -1.97 -8.59 -9.05
N LEU A 138 -3.27 -8.71 -8.76
CA LEU A 138 -3.76 -9.64 -7.74
C LEU A 138 -3.55 -11.11 -8.17
N GLU A 139 -3.74 -11.43 -9.43
CA GLU A 139 -3.44 -12.76 -9.99
C GLU A 139 -1.98 -13.10 -9.84
N TYR A 140 -1.08 -12.18 -10.21
CA TYR A 140 0.36 -12.35 -10.01
C TYR A 140 0.72 -12.55 -8.52
N LEU A 141 0.15 -11.75 -7.63
CA LEU A 141 0.39 -11.86 -6.19
C LEU A 141 -0.11 -13.20 -5.63
N GLN A 142 -1.21 -13.72 -6.18
CA GLN A 142 -1.72 -15.06 -5.84
C GLN A 142 -0.75 -16.15 -6.26
N GLU A 143 -0.23 -16.10 -7.48
CA GLU A 143 0.77 -17.03 -7.95
C GLU A 143 2.04 -16.97 -7.12
N LEU A 144 2.51 -15.77 -6.81
CA LEU A 144 3.69 -15.52 -5.98
C LEU A 144 3.53 -16.12 -4.57
N ALA A 145 2.33 -16.01 -3.98
CA ALA A 145 2.04 -16.58 -2.66
C ALA A 145 2.13 -18.10 -2.60
N HIS A 146 1.92 -18.77 -3.74
CA HIS A 146 1.99 -20.23 -3.87
C HIS A 146 3.36 -20.75 -4.30
N CYS A 147 4.34 -19.86 -4.54
CA CYS A 147 5.70 -20.28 -4.82
C CYS A 147 6.35 -20.88 -3.56
N ASP A 148 6.83 -22.11 -3.66
CA ASP A 148 7.66 -22.73 -2.63
C ASP A 148 9.07 -22.14 -2.72
N PHE A 149 9.33 -21.10 -1.97
CA PHE A 149 10.70 -20.62 -1.80
C PHE A 149 11.41 -21.60 -0.86
N VAL A 150 12.27 -22.43 -1.43
CA VAL A 150 13.16 -23.28 -0.64
C VAL A 150 14.10 -22.35 0.14
N SER A 151 13.93 -22.34 1.46
CA SER A 151 14.78 -21.60 2.38
C SER A 151 16.17 -22.23 2.49
#